data_20b22c4d0fa11910273aacbd7b14f5b1
#
_entry.id   20b22c4d0fa11910273aacbd7b14f5b1
#
_cell.length_a   1.000
_cell.length_b   1.000
_cell.length_c   1.000
_cell.angle_alpha   90.00
_cell.angle_beta   90.00
_cell.angle_gamma   90.00
#
_symmetry.space_group_name_H-M   'P 1'
#
loop_
_entity.id
_entity.type
_entity.pdbx_description
1 polymer ?
#
loop_
_entity_poly.entity_id
_entity_poly.type
_entity_poly.pdbx_seq_one_letter_code
_entity_poly.pdbx_strand_id
1 'polypeptide(L)'
;MEEIEGVISARSFTAFLQWLYHRRVRFDAVGPEAKITAAIELSRLADMFHVDRLGTEMAEFIKKLLIANPTPPTEDCEYFDTNTYVFTEQHVRSAGYLPRGNIVRSLIAAASVEAFIRGDNYKFAGLAQEHPTFGIDLLEQVRRALYSLNEGCEDTVVKDPITGKKLEINWFHDFL
;
A
#
# COMPACT_ATOMS: atom_id res chain seq x y z
N MET A 1 -13.29 -19.59 -20.41
CA MET A 1 -13.20 -19.25 -18.98
C MET A 1 -13.69 -17.82 -18.90
N GLU A 2 -14.86 -17.60 -18.35
CA GLU A 2 -15.37 -16.24 -18.16
C GLU A 2 -14.47 -15.53 -17.17
N GLU A 3 -13.88 -14.39 -17.57
CA GLU A 3 -13.18 -13.50 -16.65
C GLU A 3 -14.22 -12.85 -15.75
N ILE A 4 -14.17 -13.13 -14.47
CA ILE A 4 -14.93 -12.34 -13.49
C ILE A 4 -14.16 -11.03 -13.35
N GLU A 5 -14.78 -9.97 -13.89
CA GLU A 5 -14.18 -8.64 -13.99
C GLU A 5 -13.50 -8.23 -12.67
N GLY A 6 -12.19 -8.04 -12.72
CA GLY A 6 -11.36 -7.59 -11.60
C GLY A 6 -11.03 -8.63 -10.51
N VAL A 7 -11.41 -9.91 -10.64
CA VAL A 7 -11.10 -10.95 -9.63
C VAL A 7 -10.25 -12.08 -10.18
N ILE A 8 -10.61 -12.63 -11.33
CA ILE A 8 -9.89 -13.75 -11.94
C ILE A 8 -9.47 -13.35 -13.34
N SER A 9 -8.21 -13.03 -13.50
CA SER A 9 -7.57 -12.94 -14.81
C SER A 9 -6.82 -14.23 -15.11
N ALA A 10 -6.61 -14.54 -16.40
CA ALA A 10 -5.76 -15.67 -16.79
C ALA A 10 -4.35 -15.55 -16.16
N ARG A 11 -3.85 -14.31 -16.02
CA ARG A 11 -2.57 -14.00 -15.39
C ARG A 11 -2.55 -14.38 -13.90
N SER A 12 -3.54 -13.94 -13.13
CA SER A 12 -3.61 -14.22 -11.69
C SER A 12 -3.78 -15.72 -11.43
N PHE A 13 -4.57 -16.40 -12.23
CA PHE A 13 -4.75 -17.85 -12.12
C PHE A 13 -3.45 -18.62 -12.47
N THR A 14 -2.76 -18.23 -13.52
CA THR A 14 -1.44 -18.83 -13.88
C THR A 14 -0.44 -18.62 -12.76
N ALA A 15 -0.36 -17.43 -12.19
CA ALA A 15 0.53 -17.12 -11.06
C ALA A 15 0.16 -17.95 -9.81
N PHE A 16 -1.13 -18.16 -9.57
CA PHE A 16 -1.61 -19.00 -8.48
C PHE A 16 -1.19 -20.47 -8.66
N LEU A 17 -1.35 -21.03 -9.87
CA LEU A 17 -0.86 -22.38 -10.18
C LEU A 17 0.67 -22.47 -10.03
N GLN A 18 1.43 -21.51 -10.52
CA GLN A 18 2.88 -21.48 -10.32
C GLN A 18 3.24 -21.56 -8.84
N TRP A 19 2.53 -20.79 -8.00
CA TRP A 19 2.78 -20.83 -6.57
C TRP A 19 2.40 -22.17 -5.94
N LEU A 20 1.27 -22.78 -6.32
CA LEU A 20 0.87 -24.08 -5.79
C LEU A 20 1.90 -25.18 -6.09
N TYR A 21 2.42 -25.22 -7.32
CA TYR A 21 3.35 -26.27 -7.74
C TYR A 21 4.80 -25.98 -7.40
N HIS A 22 5.22 -24.72 -7.46
CA HIS A 22 6.63 -24.34 -7.35
C HIS A 22 6.95 -23.50 -6.12
N ARG A 23 5.95 -23.08 -5.36
CA ARG A 23 6.11 -22.14 -4.23
C ARG A 23 6.85 -20.86 -4.63
N ARG A 24 6.71 -20.44 -5.87
CA ARG A 24 7.31 -19.24 -6.43
C ARG A 24 6.34 -18.62 -7.42
N VAL A 25 6.32 -17.29 -7.47
CA VAL A 25 5.57 -16.53 -8.44
C VAL A 25 6.55 -15.71 -9.28
N ARG A 26 6.37 -15.77 -10.60
CA ARG A 26 7.01 -14.84 -11.54
C ARG A 26 5.92 -14.05 -12.24
N PHE A 27 6.01 -12.74 -12.13
CA PHE A 27 5.12 -11.87 -12.85
C PHE A 27 5.79 -11.42 -14.15
N ASP A 28 5.18 -11.73 -15.29
CA ASP A 28 5.61 -11.28 -16.61
C ASP A 28 5.23 -9.80 -16.87
N ALA A 29 4.68 -9.14 -15.85
CA ALA A 29 4.28 -7.75 -15.90
C ALA A 29 5.49 -6.82 -16.00
N VAL A 30 5.42 -5.84 -16.91
CA VAL A 30 6.48 -4.84 -17.12
C VAL A 30 6.23 -3.64 -16.22
N GLY A 31 7.25 -3.28 -15.44
CA GLY A 31 7.19 -2.14 -14.52
C GLY A 31 6.63 -2.48 -13.13
N PRO A 32 6.92 -1.61 -12.15
CA PRO A 32 6.52 -1.83 -10.76
C PRO A 32 5.00 -1.72 -10.57
N GLU A 33 4.31 -0.78 -11.20
CA GLU A 33 2.86 -0.60 -11.10
C GLU A 33 2.10 -1.86 -11.54
N ALA A 34 2.43 -2.40 -12.72
CA ALA A 34 1.78 -3.61 -13.23
C ALA A 34 2.07 -4.83 -12.36
N LYS A 35 3.23 -4.88 -11.71
CA LYS A 35 3.57 -5.94 -10.74
C LYS A 35 2.78 -5.81 -9.45
N ILE A 36 2.55 -4.60 -8.95
CA ILE A 36 1.69 -4.34 -7.78
C ILE A 36 0.26 -4.78 -8.09
N THR A 37 -0.28 -4.38 -9.27
CA THR A 37 -1.60 -4.82 -9.73
C THR A 37 -1.71 -6.34 -9.72
N ALA A 38 -0.74 -7.04 -10.34
CA ALA A 38 -0.73 -8.50 -10.41
C ALA A 38 -0.65 -9.16 -9.01
N ALA A 39 0.11 -8.56 -8.07
CA ALA A 39 0.20 -9.07 -6.71
C ALA A 39 -1.11 -8.87 -5.92
N ILE A 40 -1.81 -7.76 -6.12
CA ILE A 40 -3.13 -7.53 -5.51
C ILE A 40 -4.17 -8.54 -6.07
N GLU A 41 -4.21 -8.73 -7.40
CA GLU A 41 -5.08 -9.74 -8.02
C GLU A 41 -4.82 -11.14 -7.47
N LEU A 42 -3.54 -11.52 -7.34
CA LEU A 42 -3.15 -12.82 -6.80
C LEU A 42 -3.52 -12.94 -5.32
N SER A 43 -3.43 -11.86 -4.54
CA SER A 43 -3.87 -11.85 -3.14
C SER A 43 -5.38 -12.03 -2.99
N ARG A 44 -6.17 -11.47 -3.92
CA ARG A 44 -7.62 -11.68 -3.96
C ARG A 44 -7.95 -13.14 -4.26
N LEU A 45 -7.24 -13.74 -5.18
CA LEU A 45 -7.41 -15.16 -5.51
C LEU A 45 -6.98 -16.03 -4.32
N ALA A 46 -5.87 -15.70 -3.64
CA ALA A 46 -5.43 -16.40 -2.44
C ALA A 46 -6.48 -16.37 -1.32
N ASP A 47 -7.10 -15.21 -1.12
CA ASP A 47 -8.18 -15.02 -0.14
C ASP A 47 -9.40 -15.90 -0.48
N MET A 48 -9.82 -15.92 -1.74
CA MET A 48 -10.93 -16.78 -2.20
C MET A 48 -10.70 -18.28 -1.95
N PHE A 49 -9.44 -18.72 -2.04
CA PHE A 49 -9.04 -20.11 -1.80
C PHE A 49 -8.50 -20.37 -0.39
N HIS A 50 -8.59 -19.39 0.52
CA HIS A 50 -8.09 -19.48 1.89
C HIS A 50 -6.61 -19.88 1.98
N VAL A 51 -5.76 -19.24 1.16
CA VAL A 51 -4.31 -19.48 1.11
C VAL A 51 -3.57 -18.29 1.73
N ASP A 52 -3.62 -18.19 3.06
CA ASP A 52 -3.12 -17.03 3.83
C ASP A 52 -1.64 -16.72 3.59
N ARG A 53 -0.80 -17.76 3.47
CA ARG A 53 0.64 -17.60 3.23
C ARG A 53 0.94 -16.83 1.95
N LEU A 54 0.18 -17.06 0.89
CA LEU A 54 0.37 -16.37 -0.39
C LEU A 54 0.06 -14.87 -0.26
N GLY A 55 -0.97 -14.51 0.49
CA GLY A 55 -1.28 -13.11 0.80
C GLY A 55 -0.12 -12.40 1.50
N THR A 56 0.51 -13.05 2.47
CA THR A 56 1.69 -12.53 3.17
C THR A 56 2.88 -12.34 2.23
N GLU A 57 3.15 -13.33 1.37
CA GLU A 57 4.23 -13.24 0.38
C GLU A 57 4.00 -12.10 -0.62
N MET A 58 2.74 -11.85 -1.01
CA MET A 58 2.39 -10.73 -1.91
C MET A 58 2.53 -9.38 -1.22
N ALA A 59 2.18 -9.27 0.05
CA ALA A 59 2.42 -8.05 0.82
C ALA A 59 3.91 -7.71 0.91
N GLU A 60 4.74 -8.68 1.22
CA GLU A 60 6.20 -8.49 1.25
C GLU A 60 6.78 -8.15 -0.13
N PHE A 61 6.23 -8.73 -1.19
CA PHE A 61 6.63 -8.41 -2.57
C PHE A 61 6.27 -6.97 -2.93
N ILE A 62 5.05 -6.53 -2.62
CA ILE A 62 4.61 -5.14 -2.85
C ILE A 62 5.48 -4.18 -2.04
N LYS A 63 5.71 -4.45 -0.75
CA LYS A 63 6.57 -3.63 0.11
C LYS A 63 7.97 -3.44 -0.48
N LYS A 64 8.59 -4.50 -0.98
CA LYS A 64 9.89 -4.43 -1.65
C LYS A 64 9.85 -3.55 -2.90
N LEU A 65 8.78 -3.63 -3.69
CA LEU A 65 8.62 -2.78 -4.88
C LEU A 65 8.49 -1.31 -4.50
N LEU A 66 7.73 -0.97 -3.47
CA LEU A 66 7.60 0.41 -2.98
C LEU A 66 8.95 0.96 -2.52
N ILE A 67 9.68 0.22 -1.70
CA ILE A 67 11.01 0.62 -1.20
C ILE A 67 12.04 0.76 -2.34
N ALA A 68 11.97 -0.08 -3.36
CA ALA A 68 12.90 -0.07 -4.49
C ALA A 68 12.60 1.05 -5.51
N ASN A 69 11.41 1.65 -5.45
CA ASN A 69 10.98 2.68 -6.39
C ASN A 69 10.43 3.91 -5.62
N PRO A 70 11.26 4.59 -4.83
CA PRO A 70 10.82 5.80 -4.14
C PRO A 70 10.54 6.92 -5.14
N THR A 71 9.74 7.89 -4.72
CA THR A 71 9.53 9.11 -5.50
C THR A 71 10.85 9.80 -5.76
N PRO A 72 11.19 10.13 -7.02
CA PRO A 72 12.40 10.86 -7.35
C PRO A 72 12.41 12.24 -6.67
N PRO A 73 13.55 12.71 -6.15
CA PRO A 73 13.65 14.06 -5.64
C PRO A 73 13.42 15.07 -6.78
N THR A 74 12.50 16.01 -6.57
CA THR A 74 12.27 17.14 -7.48
C THR A 74 12.81 18.41 -6.84
N GLU A 75 13.46 19.29 -7.62
CA GLU A 75 14.07 20.51 -7.12
C GLU A 75 13.05 21.50 -6.52
N ASP A 76 11.80 21.38 -6.90
CA ASP A 76 10.72 22.30 -6.51
C ASP A 76 9.79 21.81 -5.39
N CYS A 77 10.01 20.61 -4.86
CA CYS A 77 9.11 20.05 -3.84
C CYS A 77 9.81 19.90 -2.49
N GLU A 78 9.40 20.71 -1.55
CA GLU A 78 9.81 20.64 -0.13
C GLU A 78 9.24 19.38 0.59
N TYR A 79 8.24 18.74 0.01
CA TYR A 79 7.50 17.63 0.59
C TYR A 79 7.58 16.36 -0.27
N PHE A 80 8.28 15.37 0.23
CA PHE A 80 8.46 14.09 -0.47
C PHE A 80 7.44 13.07 0.01
N ASP A 81 6.60 12.61 -0.91
CA ASP A 81 5.83 11.39 -0.77
C ASP A 81 6.69 10.21 -1.26
N THR A 82 7.39 9.57 -0.35
CA THR A 82 8.40 8.58 -0.69
C THR A 82 7.81 7.28 -1.25
N ASN A 83 6.61 6.91 -0.77
CA ASN A 83 6.10 5.54 -0.94
C ASN A 83 5.10 5.37 -2.08
N THR A 84 4.56 6.46 -2.65
CA THR A 84 3.42 6.34 -3.56
C THR A 84 3.73 6.71 -5.01
N TYR A 85 5.00 6.71 -5.42
CA TYR A 85 5.41 7.00 -6.79
C TYR A 85 4.86 5.97 -7.81
N VAL A 86 4.96 4.69 -7.46
CA VAL A 86 4.48 3.58 -8.31
C VAL A 86 3.09 3.07 -7.89
N PHE A 87 2.37 3.89 -7.16
CA PHE A 87 1.13 3.52 -6.51
C PHE A 87 -0.02 4.34 -7.10
N THR A 88 -1.01 3.67 -7.64
CA THR A 88 -2.14 4.31 -8.32
C THR A 88 -3.43 4.20 -7.52
N GLU A 89 -4.41 5.06 -7.81
CA GLU A 89 -5.76 4.93 -7.26
C GLU A 89 -6.38 3.56 -7.54
N GLN A 90 -6.08 2.98 -8.69
CA GLN A 90 -6.56 1.65 -9.04
C GLN A 90 -6.05 0.57 -8.06
N HIS A 91 -4.85 0.72 -7.50
CA HIS A 91 -4.34 -0.19 -6.47
C HIS A 91 -5.17 -0.09 -5.19
N VAL A 92 -5.55 1.12 -4.78
CA VAL A 92 -6.44 1.34 -3.62
C VAL A 92 -7.80 0.70 -3.86
N ARG A 93 -8.41 0.95 -5.03
CA ARG A 93 -9.71 0.38 -5.40
C ARG A 93 -9.64 -1.14 -5.41
N SER A 94 -8.63 -1.72 -6.04
CA SER A 94 -8.45 -3.17 -6.13
C SER A 94 -8.20 -3.82 -4.76
N ALA A 95 -7.39 -3.19 -3.90
CA ALA A 95 -7.16 -3.66 -2.53
C ALA A 95 -8.41 -3.53 -1.65
N GLY A 96 -9.29 -2.56 -1.92
CA GLY A 96 -10.55 -2.37 -1.23
C GLY A 96 -11.51 -3.56 -1.33
N TYR A 97 -11.35 -4.41 -2.34
CA TYR A 97 -12.11 -5.67 -2.46
C TYR A 97 -11.58 -6.82 -1.58
N LEU A 98 -10.40 -6.67 -1.00
CA LEU A 98 -9.90 -7.62 0.00
C LEU A 98 -10.64 -7.45 1.32
N PRO A 99 -10.83 -8.50 2.11
CA PRO A 99 -11.53 -8.42 3.38
C PRO A 99 -10.78 -7.52 4.38
N ARG A 100 -11.52 -6.99 5.34
CA ARG A 100 -10.93 -6.21 6.43
C ARG A 100 -9.93 -7.06 7.21
N GLY A 101 -8.76 -6.49 7.50
CA GLY A 101 -7.67 -7.19 8.17
C GLY A 101 -6.73 -7.94 7.21
N ASN A 102 -7.02 -7.98 5.89
CA ASN A 102 -6.09 -8.53 4.93
C ASN A 102 -4.79 -7.72 4.91
N ILE A 103 -3.66 -8.42 4.93
CA ILE A 103 -2.32 -7.82 5.07
C ILE A 103 -1.96 -6.92 3.88
N VAL A 104 -2.36 -7.28 2.66
CA VAL A 104 -2.11 -6.46 1.45
C VAL A 104 -2.92 -5.17 1.52
N ARG A 105 -4.18 -5.24 1.90
CA ARG A 105 -5.05 -4.07 2.08
C ARG A 105 -4.48 -3.13 3.15
N SER A 106 -4.04 -3.68 4.28
CA SER A 106 -3.39 -2.90 5.36
C SER A 106 -2.08 -2.27 4.90
N LEU A 107 -1.28 -2.96 4.07
CA LEU A 107 -0.04 -2.44 3.51
C LEU A 107 -0.28 -1.25 2.57
N ILE A 108 -1.31 -1.33 1.71
CA ILE A 108 -1.69 -0.25 0.81
C ILE A 108 -2.09 1.01 1.60
N ALA A 109 -2.87 0.85 2.65
CA ALA A 109 -3.22 1.94 3.55
C ALA A 109 -1.98 2.51 4.27
N ALA A 110 -1.08 1.65 4.75
CA ALA A 110 0.17 2.05 5.39
C ALA A 110 1.10 2.85 4.46
N ALA A 111 1.19 2.46 3.18
CA ALA A 111 1.97 3.18 2.18
C ALA A 111 1.45 4.61 1.93
N SER A 112 0.15 4.83 2.14
CA SER A 112 -0.51 6.12 1.93
C SER A 112 -0.35 7.10 3.10
N VAL A 113 0.17 6.65 4.26
CA VAL A 113 0.25 7.46 5.50
C VAL A 113 1.13 8.70 5.31
N GLU A 114 2.33 8.53 4.77
CA GLU A 114 3.26 9.66 4.58
C GLU A 114 2.64 10.74 3.69
N ALA A 115 2.13 10.36 2.53
CA ALA A 115 1.51 11.28 1.59
C ALA A 115 0.25 11.96 2.14
N PHE A 116 -0.52 11.27 2.98
CA PHE A 116 -1.70 11.83 3.64
C PHE A 116 -1.34 12.83 4.73
N ILE A 117 -0.29 12.59 5.51
CA ILE A 117 0.10 13.47 6.64
C ILE A 117 0.92 14.67 6.15
N ARG A 118 1.81 14.47 5.15
CA ARG A 118 2.79 15.49 4.72
C ARG A 118 2.40 16.23 3.46
N GLY A 119 1.45 15.72 2.69
CA GLY A 119 1.06 16.31 1.42
C GLY A 119 0.16 17.53 1.60
N ASP A 120 0.52 18.67 1.03
CA ASP A 120 -0.27 19.91 1.06
C ASP A 120 -1.68 19.74 0.49
N ASN A 121 -1.86 18.78 -0.39
CA ASN A 121 -3.12 18.48 -1.06
C ASN A 121 -3.90 17.31 -0.42
N TYR A 122 -3.53 16.89 0.79
CA TYR A 122 -4.16 15.73 1.44
C TYR A 122 -4.31 14.56 0.46
N LYS A 123 -3.20 14.15 -0.16
CA LYS A 123 -3.21 13.05 -1.13
C LYS A 123 -4.01 11.87 -0.57
N PHE A 124 -4.88 11.29 -1.35
CA PHE A 124 -5.84 10.25 -0.97
C PHE A 124 -7.06 10.68 -0.14
N ALA A 125 -7.25 11.96 0.24
CA ALA A 125 -8.45 12.38 0.97
C ALA A 125 -9.73 12.18 0.14
N GLY A 126 -9.70 12.56 -1.15
CA GLY A 126 -10.80 12.29 -2.09
C GLY A 126 -11.10 10.81 -2.21
N LEU A 127 -10.04 10.00 -2.35
CA LEU A 127 -10.17 8.54 -2.46
C LEU A 127 -10.73 7.90 -1.18
N ALA A 128 -10.38 8.45 -0.01
CA ALA A 128 -10.93 8.02 1.27
C ALA A 128 -12.43 8.35 1.42
N GLN A 129 -12.90 9.43 0.79
CA GLN A 129 -14.32 9.77 0.71
C GLN A 129 -15.07 8.84 -0.26
N GLU A 130 -14.51 8.59 -1.44
CA GLU A 130 -15.10 7.69 -2.44
C GLU A 130 -15.10 6.22 -1.98
N HIS A 131 -14.10 5.83 -1.20
CA HIS A 131 -13.92 4.48 -0.68
C HIS A 131 -13.81 4.48 0.85
N PRO A 132 -14.94 4.52 1.58
CA PRO A 132 -14.94 4.62 3.05
C PRO A 132 -14.15 3.51 3.75
N THR A 133 -14.11 2.32 3.15
CA THR A 133 -13.32 1.19 3.68
C THR A 133 -11.81 1.49 3.67
N PHE A 134 -11.31 2.12 2.60
CA PHE A 134 -9.93 2.59 2.54
C PHE A 134 -9.69 3.72 3.54
N GLY A 135 -10.62 4.66 3.67
CA GLY A 135 -10.54 5.75 4.65
C GLY A 135 -10.39 5.23 6.08
N ILE A 136 -11.16 4.20 6.46
CA ILE A 136 -11.03 3.56 7.78
C ILE A 136 -9.67 2.92 7.96
N ASP A 137 -9.18 2.18 6.95
CA ASP A 137 -7.88 1.52 7.02
C ASP A 137 -6.74 2.54 7.10
N LEU A 138 -6.82 3.65 6.33
CA LEU A 138 -5.85 4.73 6.37
C LEU A 138 -5.80 5.39 7.75
N LEU A 139 -6.95 5.74 8.34
CA LEU A 139 -7.02 6.31 9.68
C LEU A 139 -6.47 5.35 10.74
N GLU A 140 -6.69 4.05 10.58
CA GLU A 140 -6.10 3.05 11.48
C GLU A 140 -4.56 3.04 11.39
N GLN A 141 -3.99 3.14 10.18
CA GLN A 141 -2.54 3.20 10.00
C GLN A 141 -1.95 4.53 10.49
N VAL A 142 -2.62 5.66 10.25
CA VAL A 142 -2.24 6.97 10.83
C VAL A 142 -2.22 6.89 12.35
N ARG A 143 -3.26 6.33 12.95
CA ARG A 143 -3.32 6.14 14.41
C ARG A 143 -2.15 5.29 14.91
N ARG A 144 -1.81 4.19 14.23
CA ARG A 144 -0.67 3.34 14.59
C ARG A 144 0.66 4.10 14.51
N ALA A 145 0.86 4.89 13.46
CA ALA A 145 2.04 5.73 13.30
C ALA A 145 2.15 6.77 14.43
N LEU A 146 1.02 7.37 14.84
CA LEU A 146 0.97 8.33 15.94
C LEU A 146 1.12 7.67 17.32
N TYR A 147 0.68 6.42 17.50
CA TYR A 147 0.84 5.72 18.79
C TYR A 147 2.30 5.50 19.17
N SER A 148 3.20 5.43 18.19
CA SER A 148 4.64 5.36 18.46
C SER A 148 5.18 6.62 19.17
N LEU A 149 4.39 7.71 19.22
CA LEU A 149 4.72 8.93 19.94
C LEU A 149 4.54 8.80 21.45
N ASN A 150 3.69 7.86 21.91
CA ASN A 150 3.27 7.78 23.33
C ASN A 150 4.14 6.87 24.19
N GLU A 151 5.09 6.14 23.65
CA GLU A 151 5.89 5.16 24.39
C GLU A 151 7.16 5.77 25.05
N GLY A 152 7.06 7.00 25.57
CA GLY A 152 7.99 7.48 26.61
C GLY A 152 9.41 7.86 26.15
N CYS A 153 9.66 8.07 24.87
CA CYS A 153 10.90 8.65 24.39
C CYS A 153 10.77 10.18 24.30
N GLU A 154 11.79 10.89 24.81
CA GLU A 154 11.91 12.37 24.76
C GLU A 154 11.83 12.95 23.34
N ASP A 155 12.03 12.15 22.29
CA ASP A 155 11.86 12.52 20.89
C ASP A 155 10.53 11.99 20.33
N THR A 156 9.57 12.87 20.19
CA THR A 156 8.27 12.62 19.56
C THR A 156 8.44 12.43 18.04
N VAL A 157 8.76 11.22 17.61
CA VAL A 157 9.09 10.93 16.21
C VAL A 157 8.02 10.03 15.58
N VAL A 158 7.27 10.57 14.63
CA VAL A 158 6.42 9.75 13.75
C VAL A 158 7.30 8.99 12.79
N LYS A 159 7.06 7.69 12.63
CA LYS A 159 7.81 6.85 11.68
C LYS A 159 6.92 6.44 10.51
N ASP A 160 7.49 6.51 9.33
CA ASP A 160 6.86 5.95 8.14
C ASP A 160 6.64 4.43 8.30
N PRO A 161 5.40 3.95 8.14
CA PRO A 161 5.08 2.54 8.37
C PRO A 161 5.76 1.56 7.39
N ILE A 162 6.19 2.04 6.22
CA ILE A 162 6.82 1.22 5.18
C ILE A 162 8.32 1.11 5.38
N THR A 163 8.99 2.27 5.52
CA THR A 163 10.45 2.36 5.57
C THR A 163 11.01 2.39 6.99
N GLY A 164 10.16 2.72 7.98
CA GLY A 164 10.57 2.98 9.37
C GLY A 164 11.36 4.27 9.55
N LYS A 165 11.52 5.07 8.51
CA LYS A 165 12.22 6.36 8.58
C LYS A 165 11.42 7.38 9.38
N LYS A 166 12.13 8.32 10.01
CA LYS A 166 11.52 9.45 10.70
C LYS A 166 10.77 10.32 9.71
N LEU A 167 9.51 10.63 10.02
CA LEU A 167 8.72 11.63 9.30
C LEU A 167 8.89 12.97 10.04
N GLU A 168 9.42 13.96 9.37
CA GLU A 168 9.43 15.33 9.85
C GLU A 168 8.07 15.95 9.57
N ILE A 169 7.29 16.22 10.63
CA ILE A 169 5.98 16.87 10.52
C ILE A 169 6.17 18.32 10.92
N ASN A 170 6.13 19.22 9.95
CA ASN A 170 6.19 20.67 10.19
C ASN A 170 4.79 21.17 10.59
N TRP A 171 4.56 21.31 11.90
CA TRP A 171 3.29 21.75 12.47
C TRP A 171 3.04 23.27 12.36
N PHE A 172 3.99 24.07 11.84
CA PHE A 172 4.03 25.49 12.13
C PHE A 172 3.96 26.45 10.92
N HIS A 173 3.61 26.02 9.71
CA HIS A 173 3.68 26.98 8.59
C HIS A 173 2.37 27.64 8.17
N ASP A 174 1.19 27.27 8.72
CA ASP A 174 -0.09 27.82 8.21
C ASP A 174 -1.01 28.45 9.26
N PHE A 175 -0.51 28.92 10.39
CA PHE A 175 -1.34 29.62 11.40
C PHE A 175 -0.84 31.04 11.75
N LEU A 176 -0.22 31.78 10.80
CA LEU A 176 0.05 33.21 10.96
C LEU A 176 -0.47 34.00 9.76
#